data_b2e74eb7042d3d9023c5a65bcff0a1aa
#
_entry.id   b2e74eb7042d3d9023c5a65bcff0a1aa
#
_cell.length_a   1.000
_cell.length_b   1.000
_cell.length_c   1.000
_cell.angle_alpha   90.00
_cell.angle_beta   90.00
_cell.angle_gamma   90.00
#
_symmetry.space_group_name_H-M   'P 1'
#
loop_
_entity.id
_entity.type
_entity.pdbx_description
1 polymer ?
#
loop_
_entity_poly.entity_id
_entity_poly.type
_entity_poly.pdbx_seq_one_letter_code
_entity_poly.pdbx_strand_id
1 'polypeptide(L)'
;SRYAVYPRGYWTQRGRFDRTVICVDPRRSITAENADLHIQLNPNTDYELLSALLTLLHGKRPHQTAEEVTGVSISEMEKMLDMMKSCSFGAIYVGLGIASSYGKHRNAELAFNLVKELNSHTKFVIGALRGHCNVAGFNQIASYLYGFPFGLDFARGYPRYNPGEYTAVDVLRDRDVDAAFILSADLVSHFP
;
A
#
# COMPACT_ATOMS: atom_id res chain seq x y z
N SER A 1 3.29 -8.23 9.79
CA SER A 1 3.58 -7.10 10.68
C SER A 1 3.04 -7.33 12.09
N ARG A 2 3.85 -7.09 13.10
CA ARG A 2 3.49 -7.26 14.52
C ARG A 2 2.22 -6.47 14.89
N TYR A 3 2.03 -5.32 14.31
CA TYR A 3 0.90 -4.44 14.62
C TYR A 3 -0.37 -4.73 13.81
N ALA A 4 -0.23 -5.27 12.61
CA ALA A 4 -1.38 -5.56 11.75
C ALA A 4 -1.96 -6.95 11.96
N VAL A 5 -1.12 -7.94 12.33
CA VAL A 5 -1.51 -9.35 12.38
C VAL A 5 -1.92 -9.79 13.79
N TYR A 6 -1.20 -9.38 14.82
CA TYR A 6 -1.39 -9.87 16.19
C TYR A 6 -2.36 -9.09 17.08
N PRO A 7 -2.63 -7.78 16.90
CA PRO A 7 -3.43 -7.04 17.86
C PRO A 7 -4.82 -7.63 18.07
N ARG A 8 -5.26 -7.62 19.32
CA ARG A 8 -6.63 -7.92 19.71
C ARG A 8 -7.48 -6.66 19.58
N GLY A 9 -8.77 -6.83 19.32
CA GLY A 9 -9.72 -5.73 19.25
C GLY A 9 -11.11 -6.21 19.55
N TYR A 10 -12.08 -5.31 19.57
CA TYR A 10 -13.46 -5.63 19.86
C TYR A 10 -14.02 -6.76 18.97
N TRP A 11 -13.73 -6.70 17.66
CA TRP A 11 -14.18 -7.69 16.67
C TRP A 11 -13.19 -8.85 16.47
N THR A 12 -12.02 -8.82 17.09
CA THR A 12 -10.97 -9.81 16.94
C THR A 12 -10.35 -10.14 18.31
N GLN A 13 -11.17 -10.69 19.19
CA GLN A 13 -10.79 -10.92 20.58
C GLN A 13 -9.61 -11.89 20.74
N ARG A 14 -9.50 -12.88 19.85
CA ARG A 14 -8.39 -13.82 19.78
C ARG A 14 -7.22 -13.30 18.91
N GLY A 15 -7.32 -12.06 18.42
CA GLY A 15 -6.25 -11.41 17.63
C GLY A 15 -6.00 -12.13 16.32
N ARG A 16 -4.81 -12.71 16.16
CA ARG A 16 -4.39 -13.41 14.93
C ARG A 16 -5.36 -14.53 14.51
N PHE A 17 -5.90 -15.27 15.47
CA PHE A 17 -6.76 -16.43 15.20
C PHE A 17 -8.16 -16.06 14.68
N ASP A 18 -8.54 -14.80 14.75
CA ASP A 18 -9.80 -14.31 14.17
C ASP A 18 -9.61 -13.70 12.78
N ARG A 19 -8.39 -13.79 12.22
CA ARG A 19 -8.05 -13.21 10.93
C ARG A 19 -7.46 -14.24 9.99
N THR A 20 -7.89 -14.19 8.74
CA THR A 20 -7.20 -14.84 7.62
C THR A 20 -6.32 -13.81 6.95
N VAL A 21 -5.04 -14.09 6.85
CA VAL A 21 -4.02 -13.17 6.31
C VAL A 21 -3.45 -13.73 5.03
N ILE A 22 -3.61 -13.00 3.94
CA ILE A 22 -2.96 -13.26 2.67
C ILE A 22 -1.83 -12.24 2.52
N CYS A 23 -0.63 -12.69 2.24
CA CYS A 23 0.53 -11.85 1.98
C CYS A 23 0.98 -12.05 0.54
N VAL A 24 0.99 -10.98 -0.24
CA VAL A 24 1.57 -10.95 -1.58
C VAL A 24 2.88 -10.16 -1.49
N ASP A 25 4.00 -10.81 -1.66
CA ASP A 25 5.33 -10.20 -1.52
C ASP A 25 6.34 -11.02 -2.34
N PRO A 26 7.22 -10.42 -3.13
CA PRO A 26 8.29 -11.15 -3.81
C PRO A 26 9.28 -11.82 -2.84
N ARG A 27 9.32 -11.35 -1.59
CA ARG A 27 10.19 -11.90 -0.54
C ARG A 27 9.35 -12.59 0.53
N ARG A 28 9.91 -13.66 1.07
CA ARG A 28 9.35 -14.30 2.28
C ARG A 28 9.69 -13.46 3.51
N SER A 29 8.91 -12.40 3.69
CA SER A 29 9.03 -11.49 4.84
C SER A 29 8.42 -12.11 6.11
N ILE A 30 8.69 -11.49 7.28
CA ILE A 30 8.07 -11.90 8.55
C ILE A 30 6.52 -11.89 8.45
N THR A 31 5.94 -11.00 7.65
CA THR A 31 4.49 -11.01 7.40
C THR A 31 4.08 -12.24 6.61
N ALA A 32 4.84 -12.61 5.59
CA ALA A 32 4.60 -13.80 4.77
C ALA A 32 4.73 -15.10 5.59
N GLU A 33 5.69 -15.16 6.50
CA GLU A 33 5.87 -16.32 7.41
C GLU A 33 4.70 -16.53 8.37
N ASN A 34 3.99 -15.46 8.70
CA ASN A 34 2.85 -15.46 9.60
C ASN A 34 1.49 -15.39 8.87
N ALA A 35 1.48 -15.41 7.54
CA ALA A 35 0.28 -15.44 6.73
C ALA A 35 -0.30 -16.86 6.62
N ASP A 36 -1.60 -16.94 6.37
CA ASP A 36 -2.27 -18.21 6.05
C ASP A 36 -2.02 -18.61 4.59
N LEU A 37 -1.79 -17.62 3.73
CA LEU A 37 -1.41 -17.78 2.34
C LEU A 37 -0.33 -16.77 1.99
N HIS A 38 0.81 -17.24 1.50
CA HIS A 38 1.85 -16.39 0.90
C HIS A 38 1.86 -16.62 -0.61
N ILE A 39 1.62 -15.57 -1.35
CA ILE A 39 1.77 -15.52 -2.81
C ILE A 39 3.10 -14.87 -3.10
N GLN A 40 4.05 -15.65 -3.57
CA GLN A 40 5.37 -15.16 -3.96
C GLN A 40 5.31 -14.63 -5.40
N LEU A 41 5.14 -13.32 -5.51
CA LEU A 41 5.02 -12.63 -6.79
C LEU A 41 6.39 -12.33 -7.38
N ASN A 42 6.57 -12.49 -8.69
CA ASN A 42 7.75 -11.97 -9.36
C ASN A 42 7.84 -10.44 -9.20
N PRO A 43 9.04 -9.87 -8.96
CA PRO A 43 9.19 -8.41 -8.82
C PRO A 43 8.63 -7.63 -10.01
N ASN A 44 7.96 -6.51 -9.75
CA ASN A 44 7.37 -5.60 -10.75
C ASN A 44 6.20 -6.16 -11.58
N THR A 45 5.54 -7.21 -11.14
CA THR A 45 4.40 -7.81 -11.86
C THR A 45 3.06 -7.65 -11.12
N ASP A 46 2.97 -6.62 -10.27
CA ASP A 46 1.75 -6.30 -9.51
C ASP A 46 0.56 -6.01 -10.42
N TYR A 47 0.81 -5.32 -11.55
CA TYR A 47 -0.21 -4.99 -12.54
C TYR A 47 -0.84 -6.24 -13.13
N GLU A 48 -0.02 -7.19 -13.54
CA GLU A 48 -0.44 -8.44 -14.16
C GLU A 48 -1.23 -9.30 -13.19
N LEU A 49 -0.77 -9.40 -11.93
CA LEU A 49 -1.50 -10.11 -10.88
C LEU A 49 -2.88 -9.50 -10.64
N LEU A 50 -2.95 -8.19 -10.41
CA LEU A 50 -4.21 -7.49 -10.14
C LEU A 50 -5.17 -7.58 -11.34
N SER A 51 -4.65 -7.49 -12.56
CA SER A 51 -5.43 -7.66 -13.80
C SER A 51 -5.97 -9.08 -13.94
N ALA A 52 -5.15 -10.10 -13.62
CA ALA A 52 -5.57 -11.50 -13.64
C ALA A 52 -6.68 -11.77 -12.59
N LEU A 53 -6.52 -11.25 -11.37
CA LEU A 53 -7.54 -11.37 -10.33
C LEU A 53 -8.88 -10.73 -10.72
N LEU A 54 -8.86 -9.54 -11.32
CA LEU A 54 -10.06 -8.89 -11.84
C LEU A 54 -10.71 -9.71 -12.97
N THR A 55 -9.90 -10.30 -13.85
CA THR A 55 -10.38 -11.16 -14.93
C THR A 55 -11.08 -12.40 -14.39
N LEU A 56 -10.49 -13.05 -13.38
CA LEU A 56 -11.09 -14.19 -12.67
C LEU A 56 -12.37 -13.79 -11.92
N LEU A 57 -12.37 -12.64 -11.29
CA LEU A 57 -13.54 -12.14 -10.56
C LEU A 57 -14.74 -11.91 -11.48
N HIS A 58 -14.48 -11.52 -12.74
CA HIS A 58 -15.50 -11.43 -13.79
C HIS A 58 -15.87 -12.78 -14.43
N GLY A 59 -15.42 -13.90 -13.87
CA GLY A 59 -15.72 -15.25 -14.40
C GLY A 59 -15.00 -15.60 -15.68
N LYS A 60 -13.95 -14.86 -16.04
CA LYS A 60 -13.14 -15.12 -17.25
C LYS A 60 -11.80 -15.73 -16.84
N ARG A 61 -11.22 -16.55 -17.72
CA ARG A 61 -9.89 -17.12 -17.49
C ARG A 61 -8.82 -16.12 -17.97
N PRO A 62 -7.83 -15.78 -17.14
CA PRO A 62 -6.68 -14.99 -17.56
C PRO A 62 -5.89 -15.69 -18.66
N HIS A 63 -5.15 -14.93 -19.46
CA HIS A 63 -4.26 -15.51 -20.45
C HIS A 63 -3.14 -16.31 -19.76
N GLN A 64 -2.70 -17.39 -20.38
CA GLN A 64 -1.69 -18.32 -19.81
C GLN A 64 -0.36 -17.60 -19.46
N THR A 65 -0.01 -16.56 -20.21
CA THR A 65 1.17 -15.74 -19.90
C THR A 65 1.12 -15.06 -18.53
N ALA A 66 -0.05 -14.94 -17.90
CA ALA A 66 -0.16 -14.37 -16.56
C ALA A 66 0.61 -15.20 -15.51
N GLU A 67 0.57 -16.53 -15.60
CA GLU A 67 1.34 -17.41 -14.72
C GLU A 67 2.85 -17.26 -14.95
N GLU A 68 3.27 -17.22 -16.22
CA GLU A 68 4.69 -17.11 -16.59
C GLU A 68 5.27 -15.77 -16.13
N VAL A 69 4.53 -14.69 -16.28
CA VAL A 69 5.00 -13.34 -15.90
C VAL A 69 4.98 -13.14 -14.39
N THR A 70 3.88 -13.51 -13.73
CA THR A 70 3.72 -13.29 -12.29
C THR A 70 4.46 -14.30 -11.42
N GLY A 71 4.75 -15.49 -11.95
CA GLY A 71 5.25 -16.62 -11.18
C GLY A 71 4.18 -17.25 -10.27
N VAL A 72 2.91 -16.87 -10.41
CA VAL A 72 1.79 -17.33 -9.59
C VAL A 72 0.84 -18.12 -10.46
N SER A 73 0.50 -19.34 -10.06
CA SER A 73 -0.42 -20.18 -10.79
C SER A 73 -1.86 -19.64 -10.74
N ILE A 74 -2.64 -19.89 -11.80
CA ILE A 74 -4.07 -19.51 -11.81
C ILE A 74 -4.81 -20.13 -10.62
N SER A 75 -4.47 -21.36 -10.27
CA SER A 75 -5.07 -22.04 -9.11
C SER A 75 -4.79 -21.35 -7.77
N GLU A 76 -3.62 -20.74 -7.60
CA GLU A 76 -3.31 -19.92 -6.41
C GLU A 76 -4.07 -18.61 -6.43
N MET A 77 -4.22 -17.97 -7.60
CA MET A 77 -5.03 -16.77 -7.77
C MET A 77 -6.51 -17.05 -7.45
N GLU A 78 -7.07 -18.16 -7.94
CA GLU A 78 -8.43 -18.62 -7.64
C GLU A 78 -8.61 -18.87 -6.14
N LYS A 79 -7.70 -19.62 -5.52
CA LYS A 79 -7.69 -19.85 -4.07
C LYS A 79 -7.70 -18.54 -3.28
N MET A 80 -6.86 -17.57 -3.67
CA MET A 80 -6.81 -16.26 -3.03
C MET A 80 -8.16 -15.54 -3.16
N LEU A 81 -8.77 -15.54 -4.34
CA LEU A 81 -10.08 -14.92 -4.57
C LEU A 81 -11.19 -15.60 -3.76
N ASP A 82 -11.18 -16.93 -3.66
CA ASP A 82 -12.17 -17.66 -2.88
C ASP A 82 -12.06 -17.33 -1.39
N MET A 83 -10.83 -17.21 -0.85
CA MET A 83 -10.61 -16.74 0.51
C MET A 83 -11.13 -15.30 0.70
N MET A 84 -10.93 -14.43 -0.30
CA MET A 84 -11.43 -13.05 -0.25
C MET A 84 -12.96 -12.98 -0.33
N LYS A 85 -13.59 -13.74 -1.22
CA LYS A 85 -15.04 -13.76 -1.38
C LYS A 85 -15.78 -14.39 -0.19
N SER A 86 -15.18 -15.34 0.49
CA SER A 86 -15.79 -16.08 1.61
C SER A 86 -15.69 -15.36 2.96
N CYS A 87 -14.94 -14.28 3.08
CA CYS A 87 -14.83 -13.55 4.34
C CYS A 87 -16.07 -12.68 4.61
N SER A 88 -16.36 -12.40 5.87
CA SER A 88 -17.46 -11.50 6.28
C SER A 88 -17.07 -10.03 6.17
N PHE A 89 -15.78 -9.72 6.24
CA PHE A 89 -15.22 -8.39 6.08
C PHE A 89 -13.77 -8.50 5.64
N GLY A 90 -13.40 -7.85 4.54
CA GLY A 90 -12.07 -7.85 3.99
C GLY A 90 -11.40 -6.48 4.02
N ALA A 91 -10.06 -6.47 4.09
CA ALA A 91 -9.26 -5.28 3.96
C ALA A 91 -8.03 -5.57 3.10
N ILE A 92 -7.80 -4.76 2.07
CA ILE A 92 -6.58 -4.79 1.27
C ILE A 92 -5.68 -3.67 1.74
N TYR A 93 -4.48 -4.01 2.14
CA TYR A 93 -3.43 -3.05 2.49
C TYR A 93 -2.39 -3.01 1.39
N VAL A 94 -2.20 -1.84 0.80
CA VAL A 94 -1.22 -1.60 -0.26
C VAL A 94 0.00 -0.90 0.31
N GLY A 95 1.17 -1.51 0.12
CA GLY A 95 2.45 -0.96 0.55
C GLY A 95 3.13 -0.11 -0.54
N LEU A 96 4.32 0.39 -0.23
CA LEU A 96 5.12 1.19 -1.15
C LEU A 96 5.48 0.42 -2.44
N GLY A 97 5.66 -0.90 -2.36
CA GLY A 97 5.98 -1.75 -3.50
C GLY A 97 5.03 -1.55 -4.67
N ILE A 98 3.73 -1.49 -4.42
CA ILE A 98 2.72 -1.32 -5.47
C ILE A 98 2.84 0.03 -6.23
N ALA A 99 3.30 1.08 -5.55
CA ALA A 99 3.52 2.39 -6.16
C ALA A 99 4.88 2.51 -6.86
N SER A 100 5.85 1.66 -6.47
CA SER A 100 7.22 1.68 -6.98
C SER A 100 7.44 0.71 -8.14
N SER A 101 6.56 -0.29 -8.32
CA SER A 101 6.63 -1.23 -9.44
C SER A 101 6.21 -0.59 -10.76
N TYR A 102 6.46 -1.27 -11.87
CA TYR A 102 6.29 -0.69 -13.22
C TYR A 102 4.89 -0.15 -13.54
N GLY A 103 3.85 -0.71 -12.96
CA GLY A 103 2.48 -0.23 -13.14
C GLY A 103 2.18 1.12 -12.47
N LYS A 104 2.98 1.51 -11.45
CA LYS A 104 2.84 2.79 -10.71
C LYS A 104 1.39 3.09 -10.31
N HIS A 105 0.84 4.23 -10.77
CA HIS A 105 -0.54 4.65 -10.49
C HIS A 105 -1.60 3.67 -11.00
N ARG A 106 -1.32 2.91 -12.07
CA ARG A 106 -2.24 1.90 -12.61
C ARG A 106 -2.40 0.72 -11.66
N ASN A 107 -1.36 0.36 -10.91
CA ASN A 107 -1.49 -0.67 -9.86
C ASN A 107 -2.46 -0.23 -8.78
N ALA A 108 -2.40 1.04 -8.37
CA ALA A 108 -3.35 1.60 -7.42
C ALA A 108 -4.79 1.58 -7.98
N GLU A 109 -4.96 1.98 -9.24
CA GLU A 109 -6.25 1.91 -9.94
C GLU A 109 -6.82 0.50 -9.94
N LEU A 110 -6.03 -0.52 -10.31
CA LEU A 110 -6.48 -1.91 -10.30
C LEU A 110 -6.78 -2.42 -8.89
N ALA A 111 -6.02 -2.00 -7.87
CA ALA A 111 -6.31 -2.35 -6.49
C ALA A 111 -7.63 -1.74 -6.00
N PHE A 112 -7.94 -0.49 -6.37
CA PHE A 112 -9.25 0.12 -6.11
C PHE A 112 -10.38 -0.60 -6.84
N ASN A 113 -10.17 -0.95 -8.11
CA ASN A 113 -11.15 -1.69 -8.88
C ASN A 113 -11.40 -3.09 -8.29
N LEU A 114 -10.36 -3.77 -7.84
CA LEU A 114 -10.49 -5.07 -7.16
C LEU A 114 -11.35 -4.94 -5.89
N VAL A 115 -11.10 -3.94 -5.06
CA VAL A 115 -11.92 -3.68 -3.86
C VAL A 115 -13.35 -3.34 -4.24
N LYS A 116 -13.56 -2.52 -5.27
CA LYS A 116 -14.89 -2.18 -5.77
C LYS A 116 -15.68 -3.43 -6.17
N GLU A 117 -15.08 -4.30 -6.97
CA GLU A 117 -15.71 -5.53 -7.44
C GLU A 117 -15.96 -6.53 -6.30
N LEU A 118 -15.03 -6.66 -5.34
CA LEU A 118 -15.19 -7.51 -4.16
C LEU A 118 -16.36 -7.04 -3.27
N ASN A 119 -16.70 -5.76 -3.27
CA ASN A 119 -17.85 -5.26 -2.54
C ASN A 119 -19.22 -5.74 -3.10
N SER A 120 -19.24 -6.39 -4.27
CA SER A 120 -20.44 -7.12 -4.73
C SER A 120 -20.64 -8.47 -4.03
N HIS A 121 -19.58 -8.98 -3.38
CA HIS A 121 -19.61 -10.28 -2.66
C HIS A 121 -19.66 -10.08 -1.15
N THR A 122 -18.79 -9.26 -0.61
CA THR A 122 -18.67 -8.96 0.82
C THR A 122 -18.06 -7.57 1.01
N LYS A 123 -18.17 -7.03 2.22
CA LYS A 123 -17.65 -5.70 2.51
C LYS A 123 -16.11 -5.69 2.50
N PHE A 124 -15.54 -4.91 1.60
CA PHE A 124 -14.10 -4.69 1.48
C PHE A 124 -13.73 -3.21 1.63
N VAL A 125 -12.58 -2.97 2.27
CA VAL A 125 -11.94 -1.66 2.35
C VAL A 125 -10.50 -1.72 1.87
N ILE A 126 -9.94 -0.58 1.50
CA ILE A 126 -8.52 -0.45 1.10
C ILE A 126 -7.83 0.56 2.01
N GLY A 127 -6.60 0.25 2.41
CA GLY A 127 -5.75 1.14 3.19
C GLY A 127 -4.34 1.20 2.63
N ALA A 128 -3.76 2.39 2.56
CA ALA A 128 -2.36 2.56 2.19
C ALA A 128 -1.45 2.44 3.42
N LEU A 129 -0.44 1.56 3.33
CA LEU A 129 0.65 1.48 4.31
C LEU A 129 1.78 2.39 3.84
N ARG A 130 1.83 3.58 4.41
CA ARG A 130 2.87 4.57 4.10
C ARG A 130 4.18 4.23 4.83
N GLY A 131 5.30 4.72 4.29
CA GLY A 131 6.64 4.36 4.73
C GLY A 131 7.03 4.82 6.14
N HIS A 132 6.41 5.88 6.65
CA HIS A 132 6.73 6.46 7.94
C HIS A 132 5.52 6.48 8.89
N CYS A 133 5.82 6.58 10.20
CA CYS A 133 4.80 6.58 11.24
C CYS A 133 3.87 7.80 11.08
N ASN A 134 2.57 7.52 10.98
CA ASN A 134 1.50 8.52 10.95
C ASN A 134 1.62 9.63 9.88
N VAL A 135 2.23 9.34 8.73
CA VAL A 135 2.27 10.29 7.60
C VAL A 135 0.87 10.72 7.17
N ALA A 136 -0.09 9.82 7.20
CA ALA A 136 -1.47 10.15 6.86
C ALA A 136 -2.07 11.19 7.81
N GLY A 137 -1.87 11.03 9.12
CA GLY A 137 -2.32 11.99 10.13
C GLY A 137 -1.63 13.34 9.97
N PHE A 138 -0.32 13.36 9.77
CA PHE A 138 0.41 14.60 9.50
C PHE A 138 -0.14 15.33 8.28
N ASN A 139 -0.29 14.62 7.15
CA ASN A 139 -0.81 15.23 5.92
C ASN A 139 -2.24 15.76 6.08
N GLN A 140 -3.08 15.05 6.85
CA GLN A 140 -4.44 15.51 7.14
C GLN A 140 -4.44 16.83 7.96
N ILE A 141 -3.65 16.87 9.03
CA ILE A 141 -3.56 18.07 9.87
C ILE A 141 -2.96 19.25 9.08
N ALA A 142 -1.89 19.03 8.31
CA ALA A 142 -1.29 20.06 7.48
C ALA A 142 -2.28 20.59 6.44
N SER A 143 -3.03 19.70 5.77
CA SER A 143 -4.06 20.08 4.80
C SER A 143 -5.21 20.85 5.46
N TYR A 144 -5.62 20.46 6.66
CA TYR A 144 -6.67 21.14 7.41
C TYR A 144 -6.26 22.56 7.84
N LEU A 145 -5.03 22.71 8.36
CA LEU A 145 -4.54 24.00 8.88
C LEU A 145 -4.07 24.95 7.78
N TYR A 146 -3.46 24.42 6.72
CA TYR A 146 -2.71 25.23 5.74
C TYR A 146 -3.18 25.04 4.30
N GLY A 147 -4.08 24.12 4.03
CA GLY A 147 -4.59 23.80 2.69
C GLY A 147 -3.71 22.83 1.88
N PHE A 148 -2.53 22.45 2.38
CA PHE A 148 -1.56 21.61 1.66
C PHE A 148 -0.99 20.51 2.56
N PRO A 149 -0.65 19.32 2.02
CA PRO A 149 -0.32 18.16 2.85
C PRO A 149 1.12 18.12 3.38
N PHE A 150 2.09 18.75 2.71
CA PHE A 150 3.53 18.73 3.07
C PHE A 150 4.27 19.78 2.22
N GLY A 151 5.59 19.95 2.43
CA GLY A 151 6.43 20.84 1.62
C GLY A 151 5.95 22.29 1.67
N LEU A 152 5.71 22.78 2.89
CA LEU A 152 5.16 24.10 3.15
C LEU A 152 6.29 25.10 3.40
N ASP A 153 6.27 26.21 2.68
CA ASP A 153 7.12 27.36 2.92
C ASP A 153 6.32 28.52 3.52
N PHE A 154 6.82 29.09 4.61
CA PHE A 154 6.23 30.21 5.33
C PHE A 154 7.09 31.49 5.28
N ALA A 155 8.15 31.54 4.47
CA ALA A 155 9.07 32.67 4.40
C ALA A 155 8.40 34.03 4.12
N ARG A 156 7.19 34.02 3.53
CA ARG A 156 6.40 35.23 3.24
C ARG A 156 5.27 35.46 4.24
N GLY A 157 5.21 34.75 5.36
CA GLY A 157 4.17 34.88 6.36
C GLY A 157 2.85 34.17 6.04
N TYR A 158 2.75 33.44 4.94
CA TYR A 158 1.62 32.59 4.55
C TYR A 158 2.11 31.28 3.93
N PRO A 159 1.32 30.20 3.98
CA PRO A 159 1.73 28.92 3.43
C PRO A 159 1.81 28.97 1.90
N ARG A 160 2.95 28.54 1.37
CA ARG A 160 3.17 28.31 -0.06
C ARG A 160 3.50 26.83 -0.27
N TYR A 161 3.05 26.27 -1.36
CA TYR A 161 3.22 24.88 -1.71
C TYR A 161 3.58 24.71 -3.18
N ASN A 162 4.74 24.14 -3.44
CA ASN A 162 5.14 23.72 -4.77
C ASN A 162 6.18 22.58 -4.63
N PRO A 163 5.78 21.31 -4.87
CA PRO A 163 6.75 20.21 -4.95
C PRO A 163 7.78 20.47 -6.06
N GLY A 164 9.06 20.31 -5.73
CA GLY A 164 10.16 20.68 -6.61
C GLY A 164 10.76 22.05 -6.32
N GLU A 165 10.15 22.83 -5.39
CA GLU A 165 10.65 24.13 -4.94
C GLU A 165 10.74 24.24 -3.41
N TYR A 166 9.72 23.75 -2.69
CA TYR A 166 9.61 23.95 -1.23
C TYR A 166 9.66 22.64 -0.42
N THR A 167 9.99 21.51 -1.03
CA THR A 167 10.21 20.29 -0.23
C THR A 167 11.53 20.37 0.53
N ALA A 168 11.68 19.57 1.60
CA ALA A 168 12.92 19.53 2.38
C ALA A 168 14.15 19.25 1.51
N VAL A 169 13.99 18.40 0.49
CA VAL A 169 15.07 18.08 -0.47
C VAL A 169 15.45 19.31 -1.30
N ASP A 170 14.42 20.06 -1.78
CA ASP A 170 14.64 21.23 -2.63
C ASP A 170 15.40 22.32 -1.87
N VAL A 171 14.86 22.72 -0.70
CA VAL A 171 15.46 23.82 0.09
C VAL A 171 16.86 23.49 0.64
N LEU A 172 17.15 22.23 0.92
CA LEU A 172 18.48 21.78 1.32
C LEU A 172 19.47 21.75 0.13
N ARG A 173 19.01 21.25 -1.02
CA ARG A 173 19.81 21.22 -2.26
C ARG A 173 20.18 22.63 -2.70
N ASP A 174 19.23 23.53 -2.69
CA ASP A 174 19.38 24.89 -3.19
C ASP A 174 19.99 25.85 -2.13
N ARG A 175 20.22 25.35 -0.90
CA ARG A 175 20.83 26.09 0.23
C ARG A 175 20.02 27.30 0.66
N ASP A 176 18.69 27.20 0.58
CA ASP A 176 17.77 28.27 0.93
C ASP A 176 17.50 28.39 2.44
N VAL A 177 18.13 27.53 3.26
CA VAL A 177 17.97 27.51 4.71
C VAL A 177 19.33 27.50 5.42
N ASP A 178 19.41 28.26 6.52
CA ASP A 178 20.62 28.36 7.35
C ASP A 178 20.65 27.30 8.48
N ALA A 179 19.51 26.72 8.82
CA ALA A 179 19.37 25.70 9.85
C ALA A 179 18.30 24.69 9.51
N ALA A 180 18.50 23.44 9.94
CA ALA A 180 17.53 22.35 9.78
C ALA A 180 17.25 21.72 11.15
N PHE A 181 15.96 21.60 11.50
CA PHE A 181 15.53 20.88 12.70
C PHE A 181 14.90 19.54 12.26
N ILE A 182 15.57 18.45 12.63
CA ILE A 182 15.23 17.11 12.17
C ILE A 182 14.59 16.34 13.33
N LEU A 183 13.36 15.86 13.11
CA LEU A 183 12.59 15.10 14.10
C LEU A 183 12.40 13.66 13.60
N SER A 184 12.95 12.69 14.34
CA SER A 184 12.72 11.26 14.13
C SER A 184 12.94 10.78 12.68
N ALA A 185 13.88 11.38 11.98
CA ALA A 185 14.25 11.02 10.61
C ALA A 185 15.77 10.86 10.49
N ASP A 186 16.20 9.89 9.70
CA ASP A 186 17.57 9.73 9.27
C ASP A 186 17.70 10.23 7.82
N LEU A 187 18.24 11.42 7.64
CA LEU A 187 18.34 12.05 6.32
C LEU A 187 19.22 11.25 5.36
N VAL A 188 20.29 10.63 5.88
CA VAL A 188 21.23 9.85 5.04
C VAL A 188 20.57 8.58 4.50
N SER A 189 19.70 7.95 5.30
CA SER A 189 18.96 6.76 4.86
C SER A 189 17.81 7.09 3.93
N HIS A 190 17.17 8.25 4.09
CA HIS A 190 15.98 8.63 3.34
C HIS A 190 16.26 9.40 2.06
N PHE A 191 17.38 10.10 2.01
CA PHE A 191 17.82 10.93 0.88
C PHE A 191 19.34 10.68 0.60
N PRO A 192 19.64 9.49 0.07
CA PRO A 192 21.03 9.14 -0.26
C PRO A 192 21.63 9.98 -1.39
#